data_f5283df8d2252b9c4fff645dd045f90b
#
_entry.id   f5283df8d2252b9c4fff645dd045f90b
#
_cell.length_a   1.000
_cell.length_b   1.000
_cell.length_c   1.000
_cell.angle_alpha   90.00
_cell.angle_beta   90.00
_cell.angle_gamma   90.00
#
_symmetry.space_group_name_H-M   'P 1'
#
loop_
_entity.id
_entity.type
_entity.pdbx_description
1 polymer ?
#
loop_
_entity_poly.entity_id
_entity_poly.type
_entity_poly.pdbx_seq_one_letter_code
_entity_poly.pdbx_strand_id
1 'polypeptide(L)'
;NVNGLGAQPWKDSNPNLMMTNNFDGTFSWTIIPTDFYEVSASDVFNEDIHFLVKPKDGGGYGDPDIKSEDLLVPVDPPALPVTKVRSFPSIATGDSLVRIGSDDVFTLIYDNNYEEKPSMQGVNDLCVYVVATWTDYLGTQNTTEYAPITQVGNQSELAMRDMGQGLYQFSFWPTRFFNLPEGSVVRQLEFRVLRQNVINSNDVSDGTFIYRLSCF
;
A
#
# COMPACT_ATOMS: atom_id res chain seq x y z
N ASN A 1 -22.56 -15.23 11.03
CA ASN A 1 -23.11 -14.61 12.24
C ASN A 1 -22.79 -13.13 12.20
N VAL A 2 -23.84 -12.31 12.19
CA VAL A 2 -23.65 -10.86 12.26
C VAL A 2 -23.24 -10.53 13.70
N ASN A 3 -22.08 -9.95 13.84
CA ASN A 3 -21.39 -9.68 15.08
C ASN A 3 -22.27 -9.11 16.19
N GLY A 4 -22.36 -9.79 17.32
CA GLY A 4 -23.00 -9.30 18.54
C GLY A 4 -24.50 -8.99 18.43
N LEU A 5 -25.09 -9.24 17.29
CA LEU A 5 -26.50 -9.07 17.06
C LEU A 5 -27.19 -10.40 17.38
N GLY A 6 -27.77 -10.53 18.53
CA GLY A 6 -28.43 -11.76 19.01
C GLY A 6 -29.35 -12.43 17.98
N ALA A 7 -30.12 -13.41 18.40
CA ALA A 7 -30.86 -14.35 17.55
C ALA A 7 -31.93 -13.74 16.61
N GLN A 8 -32.18 -12.43 16.65
CA GLN A 8 -33.16 -11.76 15.79
C GLN A 8 -32.62 -10.42 15.20
N PRO A 9 -31.53 -10.45 14.41
CA PRO A 9 -30.93 -9.23 13.86
C PRO A 9 -31.86 -8.50 12.88
N TRP A 10 -32.92 -9.12 12.41
CA TRP A 10 -33.84 -8.58 11.41
C TRP A 10 -34.86 -7.58 11.95
N LYS A 11 -35.25 -7.73 13.21
CA LYS A 11 -36.33 -6.92 13.81
C LYS A 11 -35.83 -5.60 14.37
N ASP A 12 -34.61 -5.60 14.88
CA ASP A 12 -34.01 -4.45 15.52
C ASP A 12 -32.88 -3.89 14.68
N SER A 13 -33.03 -2.65 14.21
CA SER A 13 -31.99 -1.98 13.45
C SER A 13 -30.86 -1.55 14.37
N ASN A 14 -29.68 -2.13 14.21
CA ASN A 14 -28.51 -1.73 14.96
C ASN A 14 -27.93 -0.42 14.39
N PRO A 15 -27.72 0.63 15.20
CA PRO A 15 -27.14 1.89 14.74
C PRO A 15 -25.77 1.74 14.05
N ASN A 16 -24.99 0.72 14.42
CA ASN A 16 -23.67 0.45 13.81
C ASN A 16 -23.77 -0.06 12.36
N LEU A 17 -24.96 -0.49 11.94
CA LEU A 17 -25.25 -0.95 10.58
C LEU A 17 -25.93 0.11 9.73
N MET A 18 -26.10 1.32 10.26
CA MET A 18 -26.78 2.39 9.55
C MET A 18 -25.89 2.95 8.44
N MET A 19 -26.43 2.94 7.23
CA MET A 19 -25.76 3.55 6.08
C MET A 19 -25.90 5.09 6.13
N THR A 20 -24.87 5.78 5.69
CA THR A 20 -24.87 7.24 5.53
C THR A 20 -25.52 7.61 4.21
N ASN A 21 -26.51 8.48 4.23
CA ASN A 21 -27.08 9.05 3.01
C ASN A 21 -26.13 10.12 2.44
N ASN A 22 -25.71 9.97 1.20
CA ASN A 22 -24.80 10.90 0.51
C ASN A 22 -25.53 12.05 -0.18
N PHE A 23 -26.89 12.11 -0.09
CA PHE A 23 -27.78 13.12 -0.69
C PHE A 23 -27.74 13.22 -2.23
N ASP A 24 -27.17 12.24 -2.90
CA ASP A 24 -27.13 12.09 -4.35
C ASP A 24 -27.89 10.85 -4.85
N GLY A 25 -28.68 10.23 -3.96
CA GLY A 25 -29.39 8.99 -4.21
C GLY A 25 -28.58 7.73 -3.86
N THR A 26 -27.35 7.89 -3.37
CA THR A 26 -26.51 6.78 -2.92
C THR A 26 -26.41 6.75 -1.39
N PHE A 27 -26.04 5.57 -0.89
CA PHE A 27 -25.79 5.34 0.53
C PHE A 27 -24.42 4.64 0.68
N SER A 28 -23.66 5.01 1.70
CA SER A 28 -22.36 4.41 2.00
C SER A 28 -22.33 3.80 3.40
N TRP A 29 -21.59 2.72 3.52
CA TRP A 29 -21.27 2.09 4.79
C TRP A 29 -19.86 1.53 4.69
N THR A 30 -19.03 1.80 5.68
CA THR A 30 -17.60 1.43 5.67
C THR A 30 -17.28 0.56 6.87
N ILE A 31 -16.65 -0.56 6.61
CA ILE A 31 -16.17 -1.49 7.65
C ILE A 31 -14.75 -1.93 7.34
N ILE A 32 -14.07 -2.39 8.39
CA ILE A 32 -12.91 -3.28 8.27
C ILE A 32 -13.45 -4.69 8.53
N PRO A 33 -13.53 -5.57 7.52
CA PRO A 33 -14.21 -6.85 7.66
C PRO A 33 -13.67 -7.70 8.80
N THR A 34 -12.36 -7.77 8.97
CA THR A 34 -11.71 -8.54 10.04
C THR A 34 -12.12 -8.07 11.43
N ASP A 35 -12.20 -6.77 11.64
CA ASP A 35 -12.57 -6.18 12.93
C ASP A 35 -14.08 -6.30 13.16
N PHE A 36 -14.86 -6.08 12.09
CA PHE A 36 -16.31 -6.11 12.18
C PHE A 36 -16.87 -7.52 12.45
N TYR A 37 -16.31 -8.53 11.79
CA TYR A 37 -16.73 -9.92 11.92
C TYR A 37 -15.92 -10.69 12.97
N GLU A 38 -14.85 -10.11 13.53
CA GLU A 38 -13.91 -10.76 14.46
C GLU A 38 -13.32 -12.06 13.87
N VAL A 39 -12.94 -12.00 12.61
CA VAL A 39 -12.42 -13.13 11.83
C VAL A 39 -11.03 -12.80 11.26
N SER A 40 -10.32 -13.81 10.80
CA SER A 40 -9.05 -13.61 10.12
C SER A 40 -9.25 -13.08 8.68
N ALA A 41 -8.21 -12.47 8.11
CA ALA A 41 -8.24 -12.07 6.69
C ALA A 41 -8.43 -13.29 5.77
N SER A 42 -7.90 -14.46 6.15
CA SER A 42 -8.10 -15.71 5.40
C SER A 42 -9.56 -16.13 5.35
N ASP A 43 -10.30 -15.94 6.46
CA ASP A 43 -11.74 -16.27 6.49
C ASP A 43 -12.51 -15.35 5.54
N VAL A 44 -12.17 -14.04 5.51
CA VAL A 44 -12.81 -13.08 4.60
C VAL A 44 -12.56 -13.45 3.14
N PHE A 45 -11.33 -13.88 2.79
CA PHE A 45 -10.98 -14.30 1.42
C PHE A 45 -11.65 -15.62 1.00
N ASN A 46 -11.95 -16.50 1.95
CA ASN A 46 -12.56 -17.79 1.66
C ASN A 46 -14.07 -17.70 1.54
N GLU A 47 -14.69 -16.79 2.29
CA GLU A 47 -16.15 -16.73 2.45
C GLU A 47 -16.79 -15.53 1.76
N ASP A 48 -15.97 -14.57 1.28
CA ASP A 48 -16.44 -13.30 0.72
C ASP A 48 -17.28 -12.47 1.73
N ILE A 49 -17.86 -11.36 1.29
CA ILE A 49 -18.75 -10.55 2.12
C ILE A 49 -20.18 -10.64 1.57
N HIS A 50 -21.05 -11.23 2.35
CA HIS A 50 -22.48 -11.30 2.06
C HIS A 50 -23.24 -10.24 2.86
N PHE A 51 -24.09 -9.49 2.21
CA PHE A 51 -24.93 -8.51 2.88
C PHE A 51 -26.24 -8.29 2.12
N LEU A 52 -27.16 -7.65 2.81
CA LEU A 52 -28.37 -7.13 2.21
C LEU A 52 -28.72 -5.78 2.83
N VAL A 53 -29.54 -5.01 2.15
CA VAL A 53 -29.99 -3.69 2.59
C VAL A 53 -31.49 -3.77 2.90
N LYS A 54 -31.89 -3.19 4.03
CA LYS A 54 -33.30 -3.08 4.41
C LYS A 54 -33.59 -1.68 4.98
N PRO A 55 -34.85 -1.23 4.99
CA PRO A 55 -35.24 -0.04 5.72
C PRO A 55 -34.94 -0.16 7.22
N LYS A 56 -34.69 0.98 7.88
CA LYS A 56 -34.41 1.03 9.32
C LYS A 56 -35.54 0.35 10.14
N ASP A 57 -36.76 0.74 9.87
CA ASP A 57 -37.91 0.24 10.60
C ASP A 57 -38.75 -0.64 9.68
N GLY A 58 -38.98 -1.87 10.09
CA GLY A 58 -39.66 -2.86 9.28
C GLY A 58 -38.75 -3.51 8.25
N GLY A 59 -39.28 -4.40 7.50
CA GLY A 59 -38.53 -5.30 6.67
C GLY A 59 -37.88 -6.41 7.48
N GLY A 60 -37.85 -7.56 6.96
CA GLY A 60 -37.37 -8.75 7.62
C GLY A 60 -38.34 -9.90 7.39
N TYR A 61 -38.01 -11.05 7.89
CA TYR A 61 -38.83 -12.24 7.76
C TYR A 61 -40.25 -12.00 8.29
N GLY A 62 -41.18 -11.91 7.40
CA GLY A 62 -42.57 -11.65 7.67
C GLY A 62 -43.03 -10.40 6.94
N ASP A 63 -44.19 -10.36 6.51
CA ASP A 63 -44.94 -9.48 5.63
C ASP A 63 -44.79 -7.96 5.91
N PRO A 64 -44.53 -7.15 4.92
CA PRO A 64 -43.85 -7.43 3.67
C PRO A 64 -42.34 -7.48 3.83
N ASP A 65 -41.70 -8.45 3.23
CA ASP A 65 -40.23 -8.64 3.26
C ASP A 65 -39.56 -7.56 2.37
N ILE A 66 -39.46 -6.36 2.91
CA ILE A 66 -38.83 -5.24 2.20
C ILE A 66 -37.32 -5.27 2.48
N LYS A 67 -36.59 -5.90 1.59
CA LYS A 67 -35.14 -5.97 1.62
C LYS A 67 -34.60 -6.04 0.19
N SER A 68 -33.32 -5.76 0.01
CA SER A 68 -32.62 -6.11 -1.24
C SER A 68 -32.53 -7.64 -1.37
N GLU A 69 -32.20 -8.12 -2.54
CA GLU A 69 -31.62 -9.45 -2.71
C GLU A 69 -30.32 -9.59 -1.89
N ASP A 70 -29.88 -10.81 -1.71
CA ASP A 70 -28.59 -11.08 -1.07
C ASP A 70 -27.48 -10.61 -2.03
N LEU A 71 -26.65 -9.69 -1.58
CA LEU A 71 -25.56 -9.10 -2.33
C LEU A 71 -24.25 -9.72 -1.89
N LEU A 72 -23.40 -10.01 -2.86
CA LEU A 72 -22.07 -10.58 -2.67
C LEU A 72 -21.02 -9.57 -3.09
N VAL A 73 -20.07 -9.30 -2.23
CA VAL A 73 -18.81 -8.63 -2.58
C VAL A 73 -17.70 -9.67 -2.53
N PRO A 74 -17.22 -10.12 -3.68
CA PRO A 74 -16.09 -11.03 -3.72
C PRO A 74 -14.85 -10.31 -3.18
N VAL A 75 -14.13 -10.99 -2.29
CA VAL A 75 -12.91 -10.47 -1.67
C VAL A 75 -11.79 -11.45 -1.95
N ASP A 76 -11.13 -11.24 -3.05
CA ASP A 76 -9.93 -12.00 -3.35
C ASP A 76 -8.78 -11.60 -2.41
N PRO A 77 -7.93 -12.55 -2.00
CA PRO A 77 -6.66 -12.21 -1.42
C PRO A 77 -5.95 -11.28 -2.41
N PRO A 78 -5.27 -10.22 -1.93
CA PRO A 78 -4.60 -9.33 -2.83
C PRO A 78 -3.73 -10.18 -3.77
N ALA A 79 -4.11 -10.27 -5.04
CA ALA A 79 -3.31 -10.84 -6.12
C ALA A 79 -2.14 -9.90 -6.36
N LEU A 80 -1.39 -9.65 -5.30
CA LEU A 80 -0.11 -9.00 -5.43
C LEU A 80 0.77 -10.10 -6.00
N PRO A 81 1.37 -9.88 -7.19
CA PRO A 81 2.53 -10.66 -7.50
C PRO A 81 3.40 -10.58 -6.27
N VAL A 82 3.81 -11.74 -5.77
CA VAL A 82 4.73 -11.87 -4.67
C VAL A 82 6.02 -11.18 -5.10
N THR A 83 6.05 -9.88 -4.88
CA THR A 83 7.16 -9.04 -5.30
C THR A 83 7.87 -8.57 -4.05
N LYS A 84 9.17 -8.82 -4.03
CA LYS A 84 10.08 -8.33 -2.98
C LYS A 84 9.91 -6.83 -2.71
N VAL A 85 9.50 -6.07 -3.72
CA VAL A 85 9.26 -4.63 -3.59
C VAL A 85 7.94 -4.20 -4.21
N ARG A 86 7.32 -3.21 -3.57
CA ARG A 86 6.11 -2.51 -4.03
C ARG A 86 6.30 -1.03 -3.87
N SER A 87 5.59 -0.25 -4.66
CA SER A 87 5.61 1.22 -4.54
C SER A 87 4.22 1.81 -4.37
N PHE A 88 4.18 3.00 -3.79
CA PHE A 88 3.05 3.91 -3.85
C PHE A 88 3.52 5.26 -4.41
N PRO A 89 2.89 5.81 -5.44
CA PRO A 89 1.85 5.18 -6.24
C PRO A 89 2.27 3.81 -6.82
N SER A 90 1.32 2.88 -6.94
CA SER A 90 1.59 1.55 -7.48
C SER A 90 1.72 1.60 -9.00
N ILE A 91 2.54 0.73 -9.56
CA ILE A 91 2.56 0.49 -11.00
C ILE A 91 1.29 -0.31 -11.34
N ALA A 92 0.46 0.22 -12.24
CA ALA A 92 -0.68 -0.53 -12.74
C ALA A 92 -0.20 -1.75 -13.53
N THR A 93 -0.93 -2.85 -13.44
CA THR A 93 -0.61 -4.08 -14.17
C THR A 93 -0.53 -3.80 -15.67
N GLY A 94 0.62 -4.05 -16.28
CA GLY A 94 0.85 -3.79 -17.71
C GLY A 94 1.36 -2.38 -18.03
N ASP A 95 1.44 -1.47 -17.05
CA ASP A 95 2.04 -0.15 -17.22
C ASP A 95 3.43 -0.15 -16.58
N SER A 96 4.44 0.27 -17.32
CA SER A 96 5.81 0.37 -16.83
C SER A 96 6.11 1.72 -16.16
N LEU A 97 5.12 2.61 -16.07
CA LEU A 97 5.29 3.96 -15.56
C LEU A 97 4.47 4.17 -14.30
N VAL A 98 5.15 4.65 -13.26
CA VAL A 98 4.49 5.17 -12.06
C VAL A 98 4.09 6.61 -12.33
N ARG A 99 2.80 6.90 -12.19
CA ARG A 99 2.30 8.28 -12.33
C ARG A 99 2.47 9.01 -11.01
N ILE A 100 3.37 9.96 -11.00
CA ILE A 100 3.71 10.76 -9.84
C ILE A 100 3.94 12.21 -10.28
N GLY A 101 3.32 13.15 -9.57
CA GLY A 101 3.59 14.58 -9.72
C GLY A 101 4.89 14.99 -9.00
N SER A 102 5.37 16.18 -9.31
CA SER A 102 6.57 16.74 -8.65
C SER A 102 6.41 16.89 -7.13
N ASP A 103 5.16 17.01 -6.67
CA ASP A 103 4.81 17.25 -5.27
C ASP A 103 4.27 16.00 -4.54
N ASP A 104 4.30 14.87 -5.20
CA ASP A 104 3.82 13.62 -4.62
C ASP A 104 4.89 12.94 -3.75
N VAL A 105 4.44 12.22 -2.73
CA VAL A 105 5.29 11.35 -1.92
C VAL A 105 5.40 10.00 -2.59
N PHE A 106 6.63 9.55 -2.80
CA PHE A 106 6.93 8.19 -3.23
C PHE A 106 7.20 7.31 -2.02
N THR A 107 6.59 6.13 -2.00
CA THR A 107 6.82 5.13 -0.95
C THR A 107 7.28 3.82 -1.58
N LEU A 108 8.39 3.29 -1.08
CA LEU A 108 8.88 1.95 -1.36
C LEU A 108 8.53 1.05 -0.17
N ILE A 109 7.95 -0.10 -0.44
CA ILE A 109 7.76 -1.18 0.54
C ILE A 109 8.62 -2.36 0.09
N TYR A 110 9.49 -2.81 0.99
CA TYR A 110 10.34 -3.98 0.80
C TYR A 110 9.87 -5.10 1.73
N ASP A 111 9.67 -6.28 1.16
CA ASP A 111 9.27 -7.49 1.88
C ASP A 111 10.47 -8.42 1.98
N ASN A 112 11.09 -8.46 3.16
CA ASN A 112 12.28 -9.25 3.41
C ASN A 112 12.02 -10.76 3.45
N ASN A 113 10.76 -11.18 3.56
CA ASN A 113 10.39 -12.59 3.50
C ASN A 113 10.63 -13.19 2.11
N TYR A 114 10.68 -12.35 1.07
CA TYR A 114 10.96 -12.73 -0.31
C TYR A 114 12.39 -12.40 -0.75
N GLU A 115 13.27 -12.10 0.22
CA GLU A 115 14.69 -11.95 -0.10
C GLU A 115 15.33 -13.30 -0.38
N GLU A 116 15.94 -13.42 -1.55
CA GLU A 116 16.60 -14.67 -1.99
C GLU A 116 18.04 -14.79 -1.50
N LYS A 117 18.66 -13.64 -1.18
CA LYS A 117 20.04 -13.59 -0.73
C LYS A 117 20.15 -13.93 0.76
N PRO A 118 20.79 -15.06 1.13
CA PRO A 118 20.79 -15.54 2.51
C PRO A 118 21.33 -14.55 3.54
N SER A 119 22.31 -13.72 3.14
CA SER A 119 22.90 -12.71 4.02
C SER A 119 21.98 -11.53 4.33
N MET A 120 20.92 -11.36 3.55
CA MET A 120 19.92 -10.30 3.72
C MET A 120 18.61 -10.80 4.32
N GLN A 121 18.39 -12.12 4.37
CA GLN A 121 17.19 -12.71 4.95
C GLN A 121 17.12 -12.45 6.46
N GLY A 122 15.94 -11.99 6.94
CA GLY A 122 15.70 -11.74 8.36
C GLY A 122 16.49 -10.57 8.95
N VAL A 123 17.15 -9.77 8.13
CA VAL A 123 17.86 -8.56 8.56
C VAL A 123 16.81 -7.48 8.93
N ASN A 124 17.03 -6.81 10.05
CA ASN A 124 16.10 -5.81 10.60
C ASN A 124 16.66 -4.37 10.65
N ASP A 125 17.92 -4.19 10.28
CA ASP A 125 18.61 -2.90 10.20
C ASP A 125 18.80 -2.46 8.74
N LEU A 126 17.69 -2.22 8.05
CA LEU A 126 17.69 -1.93 6.61
C LEU A 126 17.71 -0.44 6.31
N CYS A 127 18.41 -0.09 5.26
CA CYS A 127 18.43 1.25 4.66
C CYS A 127 18.36 1.16 3.13
N VAL A 128 18.16 2.30 2.48
CA VAL A 128 18.06 2.36 1.03
C VAL A 128 19.19 3.21 0.43
N TYR A 129 19.81 2.69 -0.62
CA TYR A 129 20.53 3.51 -1.58
C TYR A 129 19.56 3.93 -2.66
N VAL A 130 19.48 5.22 -2.95
CA VAL A 130 18.54 5.74 -3.93
C VAL A 130 19.22 6.75 -4.86
N VAL A 131 18.92 6.60 -6.15
CA VAL A 131 19.40 7.46 -7.23
C VAL A 131 18.21 8.00 -7.98
N ALA A 132 18.19 9.30 -8.27
CA ALA A 132 17.21 9.93 -9.13
C ALA A 132 17.82 10.31 -10.49
N THR A 133 17.13 9.97 -11.57
CA THR A 133 17.34 10.58 -12.88
C THR A 133 16.24 11.60 -13.10
N TRP A 134 16.61 12.83 -13.43
CA TRP A 134 15.69 13.95 -13.53
C TRP A 134 16.08 14.90 -14.69
N THR A 135 15.13 15.71 -15.13
CA THR A 135 15.35 16.76 -16.11
C THR A 135 15.17 18.12 -15.44
N ASP A 136 16.05 19.06 -15.76
CA ASP A 136 15.87 20.46 -15.35
C ASP A 136 14.79 21.16 -16.19
N TYR A 137 14.51 22.41 -15.88
CA TYR A 137 13.53 23.24 -16.62
C TYR A 137 13.92 23.49 -18.08
N LEU A 138 15.18 23.27 -18.46
CA LEU A 138 15.67 23.34 -19.83
C LEU A 138 15.57 22.00 -20.57
N GLY A 139 15.17 20.95 -19.90
CA GLY A 139 15.09 19.60 -20.45
C GLY A 139 16.41 18.83 -20.39
N THR A 140 17.44 19.34 -19.70
CA THR A 140 18.72 18.64 -19.55
C THR A 140 18.57 17.51 -18.55
N GLN A 141 18.97 16.31 -18.93
CA GLN A 141 18.93 15.14 -18.05
C GLN A 141 20.13 15.13 -17.11
N ASN A 142 19.85 14.89 -15.85
CA ASN A 142 20.80 14.80 -14.75
C ASN A 142 20.58 13.52 -13.94
N THR A 143 21.59 13.12 -13.16
CA THR A 143 21.50 12.02 -12.22
C THR A 143 22.09 12.46 -10.88
N THR A 144 21.39 12.13 -9.79
CA THR A 144 21.81 12.50 -8.44
C THR A 144 21.57 11.32 -7.50
N GLU A 145 22.59 10.95 -6.73
CA GLU A 145 22.44 10.06 -5.57
C GLU A 145 22.36 10.88 -4.28
N TYR A 146 21.60 10.41 -3.29
CA TYR A 146 21.52 11.12 -2.01
C TYR A 146 22.84 11.02 -1.22
N ALA A 147 23.43 9.85 -1.18
CA ALA A 147 24.73 9.59 -0.57
C ALA A 147 25.42 8.42 -1.29
N PRO A 148 26.75 8.39 -1.33
CA PRO A 148 27.48 7.23 -1.84
C PRO A 148 27.06 5.95 -1.13
N ILE A 149 26.94 4.85 -1.85
CA ILE A 149 26.44 3.56 -1.32
C ILE A 149 27.19 3.11 -0.05
N THR A 150 28.47 3.43 0.07
CA THR A 150 29.30 3.10 1.25
C THR A 150 28.99 3.97 2.48
N GLN A 151 28.20 5.02 2.33
CA GLN A 151 27.85 5.97 3.40
C GLN A 151 26.37 5.92 3.78
N VAL A 152 25.57 5.14 3.07
CA VAL A 152 24.10 5.05 3.24
C VAL A 152 23.75 4.68 4.69
N GLY A 153 24.42 3.72 5.27
CA GLY A 153 24.16 3.26 6.64
C GLY A 153 24.43 4.29 7.73
N ASN A 154 25.15 5.38 7.42
CA ASN A 154 25.42 6.48 8.35
C ASN A 154 24.38 7.60 8.25
N GLN A 155 23.40 7.47 7.35
CA GLN A 155 22.37 8.48 7.11
C GLN A 155 21.05 8.00 7.71
N SER A 156 20.59 8.62 8.79
CA SER A 156 19.31 8.27 9.43
C SER A 156 18.12 8.44 8.49
N GLU A 157 18.21 9.39 7.56
CA GLU A 157 17.20 9.71 6.55
C GLU A 157 16.99 8.58 5.53
N LEU A 158 17.98 7.68 5.40
CA LEU A 158 17.93 6.54 4.49
C LEU A 158 17.51 5.24 5.19
N ALA A 159 17.31 5.27 6.51
CA ALA A 159 16.83 4.11 7.26
C ALA A 159 15.39 3.74 6.86
N MET A 160 15.15 2.46 6.65
CA MET A 160 13.80 1.96 6.43
C MET A 160 13.06 1.78 7.75
N ARG A 161 11.79 2.14 7.76
CA ARG A 161 10.91 1.91 8.89
C ARG A 161 10.45 0.45 8.90
N ASP A 162 10.71 -0.24 10.01
CA ASP A 162 10.14 -1.57 10.25
C ASP A 162 8.63 -1.45 10.48
N MET A 163 7.84 -2.18 9.69
CA MET A 163 6.37 -2.27 9.77
C MET A 163 5.92 -3.55 10.45
N GLY A 164 6.86 -4.39 10.88
CA GLY A 164 6.60 -5.74 11.38
C GLY A 164 6.46 -6.79 10.28
N GLN A 165 6.51 -8.05 10.68
CA GLN A 165 6.35 -9.22 9.78
C GLN A 165 7.31 -9.25 8.58
N GLY A 166 8.49 -8.67 8.71
CA GLY A 166 9.48 -8.61 7.62
C GLY A 166 9.21 -7.54 6.57
N LEU A 167 8.23 -6.65 6.80
CA LEU A 167 7.92 -5.53 5.92
C LEU A 167 8.66 -4.28 6.34
N TYR A 168 9.25 -3.58 5.38
CA TYR A 168 9.98 -2.34 5.60
C TYR A 168 9.51 -1.26 4.65
N GLN A 169 9.39 -0.03 5.12
CA GLN A 169 8.89 1.11 4.38
C GLN A 169 9.93 2.22 4.30
N PHE A 170 10.05 2.82 3.13
CA PHE A 170 10.77 4.07 2.93
C PHE A 170 9.89 5.04 2.14
N SER A 171 9.62 6.22 2.70
CA SER A 171 8.77 7.23 2.09
C SER A 171 9.49 8.56 2.03
N PHE A 172 9.43 9.23 0.89
CA PHE A 172 10.08 10.51 0.70
C PHE A 172 9.41 11.31 -0.42
N TRP A 173 9.68 12.60 -0.43
CA TRP A 173 9.27 13.51 -1.48
C TRP A 173 10.45 13.73 -2.43
N PRO A 174 10.46 13.19 -3.64
CA PRO A 174 11.66 13.09 -4.47
C PRO A 174 12.36 14.43 -4.72
N THR A 175 11.64 15.47 -5.11
CA THR A 175 12.23 16.77 -5.42
C THR A 175 12.90 17.44 -4.21
N ARG A 176 12.25 17.34 -3.04
CA ARG A 176 12.80 17.87 -1.79
C ARG A 176 13.94 17.01 -1.24
N PHE A 177 13.79 15.71 -1.31
CA PHE A 177 14.76 14.77 -0.79
C PHE A 177 16.12 14.91 -1.46
N PHE A 178 16.12 15.05 -2.79
CA PHE A 178 17.35 15.28 -3.55
C PHE A 178 17.74 16.76 -3.66
N ASN A 179 16.98 17.66 -3.04
CA ASN A 179 17.19 19.13 -3.12
C ASN A 179 17.33 19.61 -4.58
N LEU A 180 16.42 19.15 -5.45
CA LEU A 180 16.45 19.48 -6.87
C LEU A 180 16.05 20.94 -7.11
N PRO A 181 16.62 21.58 -8.15
CA PRO A 181 16.20 22.93 -8.54
C PRO A 181 14.71 23.01 -8.85
N GLU A 182 14.13 24.19 -8.66
CA GLU A 182 12.73 24.44 -9.01
C GLU A 182 12.48 24.18 -10.52
N GLY A 183 11.33 23.56 -10.80
CA GLY A 183 11.00 23.13 -12.17
C GLY A 183 11.65 21.84 -12.62
N SER A 184 12.40 21.16 -11.74
CA SER A 184 12.94 19.83 -12.03
C SER A 184 11.84 18.77 -12.07
N VAL A 185 12.00 17.81 -12.98
CA VAL A 185 11.08 16.68 -13.15
C VAL A 185 11.84 15.38 -12.99
N VAL A 186 11.49 14.59 -11.94
CA VAL A 186 12.08 13.27 -11.73
C VAL A 186 11.50 12.28 -12.74
N ARG A 187 12.37 11.58 -13.44
CA ARG A 187 12.02 10.63 -14.52
C ARG A 187 12.17 9.19 -14.11
N GLN A 188 13.12 8.91 -13.21
CA GLN A 188 13.39 7.57 -12.74
C GLN A 188 13.92 7.62 -11.33
N LEU A 189 13.51 6.65 -10.52
CA LEU A 189 14.09 6.33 -9.23
C LEU A 189 14.67 4.92 -9.29
N GLU A 190 15.88 4.77 -8.82
CA GLU A 190 16.57 3.49 -8.71
C GLU A 190 16.91 3.24 -7.26
N PHE A 191 16.56 2.06 -6.75
CA PHE A 191 16.76 1.67 -5.36
C PHE A 191 17.57 0.40 -5.23
N ARG A 192 18.37 0.33 -4.17
CA ARG A 192 18.91 -0.89 -3.59
C ARG A 192 18.64 -0.88 -2.10
N VAL A 193 18.25 -2.02 -1.55
CA VAL A 193 18.10 -2.20 -0.11
C VAL A 193 19.39 -2.80 0.45
N LEU A 194 19.86 -2.26 1.56
CA LEU A 194 21.12 -2.62 2.17
C LEU A 194 20.96 -2.80 3.67
N ARG A 195 21.88 -3.52 4.28
CA ARG A 195 22.08 -3.45 5.73
C ARG A 195 22.68 -2.10 6.12
N GLN A 196 22.37 -1.64 7.30
CA GLN A 196 22.90 -0.36 7.80
C GLN A 196 24.45 -0.32 7.79
N ASN A 197 25.07 -1.44 8.08
CA ASN A 197 26.53 -1.55 8.06
C ASN A 197 26.98 -2.33 6.81
N VAL A 198 27.02 -1.65 5.66
CA VAL A 198 27.49 -2.24 4.41
C VAL A 198 29.00 -2.42 4.44
N ILE A 199 29.46 -3.66 4.44
CA ILE A 199 30.89 -4.01 4.39
C ILE A 199 31.27 -4.53 3.01
N ASN A 200 30.37 -5.26 2.36
CA ASN A 200 30.59 -5.89 1.07
C ASN A 200 29.30 -6.11 0.28
N SER A 201 29.40 -6.70 -0.90
CA SER A 201 28.24 -6.98 -1.76
C SER A 201 27.21 -7.92 -1.16
N ASN A 202 27.54 -8.65 -0.08
CA ASN A 202 26.58 -9.51 0.62
C ASN A 202 25.60 -8.72 1.51
N ASP A 203 25.93 -7.48 1.84
CA ASP A 203 25.11 -6.61 2.67
C ASP A 203 24.10 -5.79 1.84
N VAL A 204 23.93 -6.12 0.57
CA VAL A 204 23.02 -5.49 -0.37
C VAL A 204 22.03 -6.53 -0.88
N SER A 205 20.74 -6.20 -0.94
CA SER A 205 19.69 -7.07 -1.49
C SER A 205 20.01 -7.49 -2.93
N ASP A 206 19.46 -8.61 -3.35
CA ASP A 206 19.54 -9.01 -4.74
C ASP A 206 18.67 -8.11 -5.61
N GLY A 207 19.28 -7.62 -6.70
CA GLY A 207 18.62 -6.77 -7.68
C GLY A 207 18.67 -5.27 -7.37
N THR A 208 18.39 -4.53 -8.42
CA THR A 208 18.17 -3.08 -8.41
C THR A 208 16.72 -2.82 -8.81
N PHE A 209 16.01 -2.05 -8.02
CA PHE A 209 14.58 -1.76 -8.23
C PHE A 209 14.44 -0.42 -8.95
N ILE A 210 13.91 -0.45 -10.17
CA ILE A 210 13.83 0.73 -11.04
C ILE A 210 12.37 1.09 -11.26
N TYR A 211 12.02 2.33 -10.91
CA TYR A 211 10.71 2.93 -11.13
C TYR A 211 10.83 4.09 -12.11
N ARG A 212 10.18 3.95 -13.26
CA ARG A 212 10.05 5.03 -14.23
C ARG A 212 8.84 5.86 -13.89
N LEU A 213 9.02 7.17 -13.84
CA LEU A 213 7.99 8.12 -13.45
C LEU A 213 7.49 8.85 -14.69
N SER A 214 6.19 8.95 -14.84
CA SER A 214 5.58 9.83 -15.84
C SER A 214 5.00 11.05 -15.14
N CYS A 215 5.43 12.24 -15.57
CA CYS A 215 4.75 13.47 -15.18
C CYS A 215 3.53 13.68 -16.07
N PHE A 216 2.49 14.24 -15.49
CA PHE A 216 1.33 14.73 -16.22
C PHE A 216 1.67 16.04 -16.93
#